data_c2da8786b662a3875a7dd8c820f9a533
#
_entry.id   c2da8786b662a3875a7dd8c820f9a533
#
_cell.length_a   1.000
_cell.length_b   1.000
_cell.length_c   1.000
_cell.angle_alpha   90.00
_cell.angle_beta   90.00
_cell.angle_gamma   90.00
#
_symmetry.space_group_name_H-M   'P 1'
#
loop_
_entity.id
_entity.type
_entity.pdbx_description
1 polymer ?
#
loop_
_entity_poly.entity_id
_entity_poly.type
_entity_poly.pdbx_seq_one_letter_code
_entity_poly.pdbx_strand_id
1 'polypeptide(L)'
;ERALYNTVLAGIALDGKSFFYVNPLEVWPPACMEGTSKKHVKPIRQKWFGVACCPPNIARTLASLGQYVYSQKPEKKELYVNLFVSNETEFDWNKDKIFVKLQTEFPWVNTYSLEVKNVPADGMDLMLRVPDYAQNYQVKADGNIYEENKESEKGYRRVHVEKDTKVEVSFAAPA
;
A
#
# COMPACT_ATOMS: atom_id res chain seq x y z
N GLU A 1 1.33 -4.01 2.75
CA GLU A 1 0.16 -4.37 1.93
C GLU A 1 -0.53 -5.62 2.47
N ARG A 2 0.18 -6.75 2.66
CA ARG A 2 -0.41 -7.99 3.20
C ARG A 2 -1.16 -7.75 4.52
N ALA A 3 -0.56 -7.04 5.47
CA ALA A 3 -1.20 -6.75 6.74
C ALA A 3 -2.44 -5.86 6.56
N LEU A 4 -2.39 -4.88 5.64
CA LEU A 4 -3.52 -4.00 5.36
C LEU A 4 -4.71 -4.80 4.81
N TYR A 5 -4.51 -5.53 3.71
CA TYR A 5 -5.60 -6.24 3.04
C TYR A 5 -6.07 -7.48 3.80
N ASN A 6 -5.17 -8.26 4.38
CA ASN A 6 -5.52 -9.55 5.00
C ASN A 6 -5.83 -9.46 6.51
N THR A 7 -5.37 -8.41 7.19
CA THR A 7 -5.55 -8.30 8.64
C THR A 7 -6.40 -7.09 9.00
N VAL A 8 -6.01 -5.90 8.59
CA VAL A 8 -6.72 -4.67 9.00
C VAL A 8 -8.12 -4.63 8.38
N LEU A 9 -8.23 -4.78 7.05
CA LEU A 9 -9.51 -4.73 6.36
C LEU A 9 -10.38 -5.95 6.64
N ALA A 10 -9.78 -7.13 6.86
CA ALA A 10 -10.54 -8.33 7.22
C ALA A 10 -11.27 -8.20 8.57
N GLY A 11 -10.86 -7.30 9.44
CA GLY A 11 -11.56 -7.01 10.70
C GLY A 11 -12.91 -6.36 10.51
N ILE A 12 -13.20 -5.75 9.36
CA ILE A 12 -14.42 -4.99 9.06
C ILE A 12 -15.28 -5.79 8.08
N ALA A 13 -16.60 -5.76 8.25
CA ALA A 13 -17.52 -6.32 7.26
C ALA A 13 -17.52 -5.44 6.00
N LEU A 14 -17.85 -6.04 4.84
CA LEU A 14 -17.89 -5.33 3.57
C LEU A 14 -18.89 -4.15 3.55
N ASP A 15 -19.94 -4.22 4.36
CA ASP A 15 -20.90 -3.13 4.51
C ASP A 15 -20.43 -2.02 5.47
N GLY A 16 -19.27 -2.17 6.10
CA GLY A 16 -18.70 -1.22 7.04
C GLY A 16 -19.42 -1.09 8.38
N LYS A 17 -20.45 -1.93 8.67
CA LYS A 17 -21.35 -1.76 9.81
C LYS A 17 -21.07 -2.69 10.97
N SER A 18 -20.18 -3.65 10.80
CA SER A 18 -19.80 -4.60 11.84
C SER A 18 -18.31 -4.95 11.75
N PHE A 19 -17.76 -5.37 12.86
CA PHE A 19 -16.31 -5.60 12.99
C PHE A 19 -16.01 -6.69 14.04
N PHE A 20 -14.78 -7.20 14.00
CA PHE A 20 -14.22 -8.00 15.08
C PHE A 20 -13.53 -7.09 16.11
N TYR A 21 -13.80 -7.32 17.39
CA TYR A 21 -12.99 -6.73 18.47
C TYR A 21 -11.64 -7.44 18.58
N VAL A 22 -11.69 -8.77 18.66
CA VAL A 22 -10.53 -9.62 18.48
C VAL A 22 -10.59 -10.15 17.05
N ASN A 23 -9.58 -9.83 16.25
CA ASN A 23 -9.50 -10.26 14.84
C ASN A 23 -8.65 -11.53 14.75
N PRO A 24 -9.22 -12.73 15.01
CA PRO A 24 -8.48 -13.98 15.03
C PRO A 24 -8.09 -14.39 13.61
N LEU A 25 -6.94 -15.06 13.46
CA LEU A 25 -6.53 -15.66 12.19
C LEU A 25 -7.42 -16.86 11.82
N GLU A 26 -7.92 -17.54 12.86
CA GLU A 26 -8.83 -18.68 12.72
C GLU A 26 -9.99 -18.53 13.71
N VAL A 27 -11.20 -18.76 13.24
CA VAL A 27 -12.40 -18.82 14.08
C VAL A 27 -12.85 -20.27 14.21
N TRP A 28 -12.76 -20.79 15.43
CA TRP A 28 -13.29 -22.11 15.77
C TRP A 28 -14.47 -21.95 16.72
N PRO A 29 -15.71 -22.02 16.23
CA PRO A 29 -16.91 -21.71 17.01
C PRO A 29 -17.01 -22.46 18.36
N PRO A 30 -16.69 -23.76 18.46
CA PRO A 30 -16.74 -24.46 19.72
C PRO A 30 -15.84 -23.87 20.82
N ALA A 31 -14.70 -23.25 20.46
CA ALA A 31 -13.80 -22.62 21.41
C ALA A 31 -14.28 -21.22 21.86
N CYS A 32 -15.26 -20.63 21.18
CA CYS A 32 -15.80 -19.30 21.45
C CYS A 32 -17.12 -19.34 22.24
N MET A 33 -17.53 -20.50 22.70
CA MET A 33 -18.78 -20.68 23.48
C MET A 33 -18.60 -20.22 24.93
N GLU A 34 -19.73 -19.98 25.60
CA GLU A 34 -19.72 -19.65 27.03
C GLU A 34 -19.06 -20.78 27.83
N GLY A 35 -18.26 -20.40 28.82
CA GLY A 35 -17.49 -21.36 29.62
C GLY A 35 -16.17 -21.84 29.00
N THR A 36 -15.82 -21.41 27.78
CA THR A 36 -14.54 -21.74 27.15
C THR A 36 -13.49 -20.64 27.33
N SER A 37 -12.22 -20.97 27.11
CA SER A 37 -11.09 -20.04 27.25
C SER A 37 -11.13 -18.85 26.27
N LYS A 38 -11.78 -19.03 25.12
CA LYS A 38 -11.90 -18.01 24.06
C LYS A 38 -13.30 -17.42 23.92
N LYS A 39 -14.12 -17.48 24.97
CA LYS A 39 -15.50 -16.93 24.96
C LYS A 39 -15.60 -15.45 24.58
N HIS A 40 -14.52 -14.69 24.76
CA HIS A 40 -14.43 -13.29 24.39
C HIS A 40 -14.25 -13.08 22.87
N VAL A 41 -13.86 -14.12 22.15
CA VAL A 41 -13.73 -14.08 20.69
C VAL A 41 -15.09 -14.40 20.08
N LYS A 42 -15.67 -13.44 19.37
CA LYS A 42 -16.93 -13.68 18.66
C LYS A 42 -16.64 -14.33 17.30
N PRO A 43 -17.37 -15.40 16.92
CA PRO A 43 -17.14 -16.09 15.64
C PRO A 43 -17.63 -15.30 14.43
N ILE A 44 -18.45 -14.28 14.65
CA ILE A 44 -18.96 -13.38 13.61
C ILE A 44 -18.75 -11.92 14.03
N ARG A 45 -18.63 -11.02 13.04
CA ARG A 45 -18.51 -9.58 13.29
C ARG A 45 -19.76 -9.06 13.97
N GLN A 46 -19.56 -8.14 14.92
CA GLN A 46 -20.62 -7.53 15.72
C GLN A 46 -20.77 -6.07 15.37
N LYS A 47 -21.99 -5.53 15.48
CA LYS A 47 -22.24 -4.09 15.31
C LYS A 47 -21.66 -3.25 16.45
N TRP A 48 -21.53 -3.85 17.63
CA TRP A 48 -21.03 -3.20 18.82
C TRP A 48 -20.42 -4.19 19.80
N PHE A 49 -19.49 -3.68 20.61
CA PHE A 49 -18.94 -4.33 21.79
C PHE A 49 -19.05 -3.39 22.99
N GLY A 50 -19.01 -3.91 24.20
CA GLY A 50 -19.06 -3.12 25.45
C GLY A 50 -17.88 -2.15 25.62
N VAL A 51 -16.82 -2.30 24.83
CA VAL A 51 -15.66 -1.43 24.70
C VAL A 51 -15.34 -1.21 23.23
N ALA A 52 -14.76 -0.07 22.90
CA ALA A 52 -14.59 0.36 21.51
C ALA A 52 -13.16 0.84 21.21
N CYS A 53 -12.12 0.10 21.61
CA CYS A 53 -10.73 0.48 21.30
C CYS A 53 -10.30 0.07 19.89
N CYS A 54 -10.79 -1.06 19.35
CA CYS A 54 -10.34 -1.60 18.08
C CYS A 54 -10.88 -0.85 16.85
N PRO A 55 -12.19 -0.52 16.74
CA PRO A 55 -12.70 0.24 15.59
C PRO A 55 -12.04 1.62 15.43
N PRO A 56 -11.88 2.43 16.49
CA PRO A 56 -11.17 3.71 16.37
C PRO A 56 -9.72 3.55 15.91
N ASN A 57 -9.02 2.48 16.31
CA ASN A 57 -7.66 2.21 15.85
C ASN A 57 -7.61 1.82 14.38
N ILE A 58 -8.58 1.05 13.90
CA ILE A 58 -8.71 0.74 12.45
C ILE A 58 -9.00 2.04 11.68
N ALA A 59 -9.99 2.83 12.14
CA ALA A 59 -10.34 4.11 11.51
C ALA A 59 -9.15 5.06 11.47
N ARG A 60 -8.39 5.17 12.56
CA ARG A 60 -7.16 5.97 12.62
C ARG A 60 -6.11 5.48 11.63
N THR A 61 -5.89 4.17 11.54
CA THR A 61 -4.94 3.58 10.60
C THR A 61 -5.31 3.89 9.17
N LEU A 62 -6.60 3.72 8.80
CA LEU A 62 -7.08 4.03 7.46
C LEU A 62 -6.99 5.53 7.16
N ALA A 63 -7.37 6.40 8.10
CA ALA A 63 -7.27 7.86 7.95
C ALA A 63 -5.81 8.34 7.79
N SER A 64 -4.84 7.64 8.37
CA SER A 64 -3.42 7.96 8.26
C SER A 64 -2.70 7.22 7.13
N LEU A 65 -3.39 6.39 6.34
CA LEU A 65 -2.78 5.53 5.33
C LEU A 65 -1.95 6.31 4.31
N GLY A 66 -2.40 7.51 3.95
CA GLY A 66 -1.68 8.40 3.02
C GLY A 66 -0.24 8.69 3.44
N GLN A 67 0.04 8.72 4.75
CA GLN A 67 1.38 8.96 5.29
C GLN A 67 2.36 7.81 5.03
N TYR A 68 1.86 6.64 4.65
CA TYR A 68 2.67 5.44 4.39
C TYR A 68 2.81 5.10 2.90
N VAL A 69 2.05 5.78 2.03
CA VAL A 69 2.10 5.53 0.57
C VAL A 69 3.45 5.90 0.01
N TYR A 70 4.00 7.01 0.46
CA TYR A 70 5.30 7.50 0.00
C TYR A 70 6.24 7.77 1.17
N SER A 71 7.52 7.81 0.85
CA SER A 71 8.55 8.44 1.67
C SER A 71 9.57 9.10 0.77
N GLN A 72 10.21 10.17 1.26
CA GLN A 72 11.14 10.96 0.45
C GLN A 72 12.47 11.16 1.17
N LYS A 73 13.52 11.22 0.39
CA LYS A 73 14.87 11.62 0.79
C LYS A 73 15.39 12.67 -0.19
N PRO A 74 14.96 13.94 -0.05
CA PRO A 74 15.30 14.99 -1.01
C PRO A 74 16.81 15.19 -1.16
N GLU A 75 17.59 14.99 -0.09
CA GLU A 75 19.05 15.07 -0.10
C GLU A 75 19.72 14.01 -0.99
N LYS A 76 19.02 12.89 -1.27
CA LYS A 76 19.45 11.83 -2.19
C LYS A 76 18.66 11.84 -3.49
N LYS A 77 17.75 12.78 -3.64
CA LYS A 77 16.82 12.87 -4.77
C LYS A 77 15.98 11.60 -4.97
N GLU A 78 15.61 10.92 -3.87
CA GLU A 78 14.87 9.66 -3.89
C GLU A 78 13.43 9.86 -3.39
N LEU A 79 12.45 9.44 -4.21
CA LEU A 79 11.04 9.29 -3.85
C LEU A 79 10.66 7.82 -3.85
N TYR A 80 10.26 7.31 -2.69
CA TYR A 80 9.86 5.92 -2.49
C TYR A 80 8.35 5.77 -2.64
N VAL A 81 7.91 4.83 -3.46
CA VAL A 81 6.52 4.39 -3.59
C VAL A 81 6.37 3.09 -2.81
N ASN A 82 5.74 3.14 -1.65
CA ASN A 82 5.70 2.03 -0.69
C ASN A 82 4.42 1.20 -0.78
N LEU A 83 3.27 1.85 -1.09
CA LEU A 83 1.97 1.21 -1.17
C LEU A 83 1.29 1.55 -2.50
N PHE A 84 0.58 0.57 -3.05
CA PHE A 84 -0.18 0.73 -4.30
C PHE A 84 -1.63 1.11 -3.96
N VAL A 85 -1.84 2.39 -3.73
CA VAL A 85 -3.16 2.98 -3.42
C VAL A 85 -3.35 4.19 -4.31
N SER A 86 -4.42 4.21 -5.11
CA SER A 86 -4.72 5.33 -6.00
C SER A 86 -4.85 6.64 -5.24
N ASN A 87 -4.07 7.64 -5.64
CA ASN A 87 -4.03 8.95 -5.02
C ASN A 87 -3.39 9.98 -5.93
N GLU A 88 -3.57 11.24 -5.56
CA GLU A 88 -2.85 12.38 -6.11
C GLU A 88 -2.26 13.15 -4.93
N THR A 89 -1.01 13.55 -5.02
CA THR A 89 -0.32 14.26 -3.94
C THR A 89 0.76 15.20 -4.48
N GLU A 90 1.10 16.18 -3.69
CA GLU A 90 2.14 17.14 -3.94
C GLU A 90 3.18 17.05 -2.81
N PHE A 91 4.45 17.11 -3.15
CA PHE A 91 5.54 17.09 -2.19
C PHE A 91 6.35 18.36 -2.29
N ASP A 92 6.74 18.90 -1.14
CA ASP A 92 7.82 19.89 -1.10
C ASP A 92 9.13 19.17 -1.39
N TRP A 93 9.84 19.64 -2.43
CA TRP A 93 11.09 19.05 -2.91
C TRP A 93 12.16 20.15 -2.99
N ASN A 94 12.89 20.32 -1.89
CA ASN A 94 13.82 21.43 -1.72
C ASN A 94 13.10 22.79 -1.85
N LYS A 95 13.28 23.48 -2.98
CA LYS A 95 12.65 24.80 -3.28
C LYS A 95 11.44 24.68 -4.19
N ASP A 96 11.23 23.50 -4.77
CA ASP A 96 10.20 23.22 -5.75
C ASP A 96 9.11 22.30 -5.16
N LYS A 97 8.09 22.04 -5.95
CA LYS A 97 7.04 21.08 -5.64
C LYS A 97 6.93 20.07 -6.76
N ILE A 98 6.97 18.80 -6.42
CA ILE A 98 6.67 17.71 -7.36
C ILE A 98 5.23 17.26 -7.17
N PHE A 99 4.56 16.97 -8.26
CA PHE A 99 3.22 16.39 -8.27
C PHE A 99 3.31 14.92 -8.67
N VAL A 100 2.61 14.07 -7.93
CA VAL A 100 2.57 12.63 -8.17
C VAL A 100 1.13 12.16 -8.20
N LYS A 101 0.80 11.40 -9.26
CA LYS A 101 -0.49 10.72 -9.40
C LYS A 101 -0.25 9.23 -9.57
N LEU A 102 -0.72 8.43 -8.63
CA LEU A 102 -0.71 6.97 -8.69
C LEU A 102 -2.12 6.47 -8.98
N GLN A 103 -2.26 5.62 -9.99
CA GLN A 103 -3.51 4.96 -10.36
C GLN A 103 -3.32 3.45 -10.40
N THR A 104 -4.20 2.72 -9.73
CA THR A 104 -4.15 1.26 -9.65
C THR A 104 -5.52 0.69 -9.29
N GLU A 105 -5.76 -0.56 -9.67
CA GLU A 105 -6.86 -1.39 -9.18
C GLU A 105 -6.34 -2.52 -8.27
N PHE A 106 -5.13 -2.35 -7.71
CA PHE A 106 -4.57 -3.30 -6.76
C PHE A 106 -5.49 -3.46 -5.53
N PRO A 107 -5.74 -4.65 -4.99
CA PRO A 107 -5.05 -5.92 -5.28
C PRO A 107 -5.68 -6.78 -6.39
N TRP A 108 -6.70 -6.29 -7.10
CA TRP A 108 -7.42 -7.07 -8.12
C TRP A 108 -6.61 -7.20 -9.40
N VAL A 109 -5.81 -6.18 -9.72
CA VAL A 109 -4.92 -6.15 -10.87
C VAL A 109 -3.51 -5.78 -10.40
N ASN A 110 -2.52 -6.55 -10.78
CA ASN A 110 -1.12 -6.35 -10.37
C ASN A 110 -0.41 -5.36 -11.30
N THR A 111 -1.05 -4.21 -11.54
CA THR A 111 -0.49 -3.11 -12.33
C THR A 111 -0.76 -1.78 -11.64
N TYR A 112 0.12 -0.82 -11.87
CA TYR A 112 -0.13 0.57 -11.51
C TYR A 112 0.58 1.51 -12.48
N SER A 113 0.07 2.73 -12.59
CA SER A 113 0.75 3.83 -13.27
C SER A 113 1.06 4.94 -12.29
N LEU A 114 2.22 5.56 -12.46
CA LEU A 114 2.71 6.68 -11.69
C LEU A 114 3.05 7.82 -12.65
N GLU A 115 2.33 8.93 -12.58
CA GLU A 115 2.69 10.16 -13.27
C GLU A 115 3.43 11.06 -12.29
N VAL A 116 4.58 11.55 -12.71
CA VAL A 116 5.39 12.50 -11.94
C VAL A 116 5.55 13.77 -12.77
N LYS A 117 5.19 14.91 -12.20
CA LYS A 117 5.30 16.23 -12.85
C LYS A 117 6.14 17.18 -12.00
N ASN A 118 6.65 18.20 -12.67
CA ASN A 118 7.59 19.17 -12.11
C ASN A 118 8.87 18.47 -11.61
N VAL A 119 9.35 17.50 -12.37
CA VAL A 119 10.61 16.81 -12.07
C VAL A 119 11.75 17.84 -12.08
N PRO A 120 12.61 17.85 -11.02
CA PRO A 120 13.73 18.77 -10.96
C PRO A 120 14.66 18.64 -12.17
N ALA A 121 15.23 19.76 -12.63
CA ALA A 121 16.12 19.78 -13.79
C ALA A 121 17.39 18.91 -13.65
N ASP A 122 17.78 18.62 -12.42
CA ASP A 122 18.90 17.75 -12.07
C ASP A 122 18.47 16.29 -11.78
N GLY A 123 17.24 15.96 -12.17
CA GLY A 123 16.67 14.62 -12.09
C GLY A 123 16.33 14.15 -10.67
N MET A 124 15.64 13.01 -10.61
CA MET A 124 15.35 12.31 -9.36
C MET A 124 15.18 10.80 -9.59
N ASP A 125 15.26 10.03 -8.52
CA ASP A 125 15.08 8.60 -8.54
C ASP A 125 13.73 8.21 -7.93
N LEU A 126 12.95 7.47 -8.68
CA LEU A 126 11.74 6.81 -8.19
C LEU A 126 12.12 5.42 -7.68
N MET A 127 11.91 5.19 -6.40
CA MET A 127 12.17 3.92 -5.74
C MET A 127 10.85 3.14 -5.64
N LEU A 128 10.61 2.28 -6.61
CA LEU A 128 9.35 1.55 -6.75
C LEU A 128 9.39 0.26 -5.95
N ARG A 129 8.46 0.08 -5.04
CA ARG A 129 8.39 -1.14 -4.22
C ARG A 129 8.21 -2.37 -5.08
N VAL A 130 9.08 -3.37 -4.88
CA VAL A 130 8.94 -4.71 -5.45
C VAL A 130 8.46 -5.64 -4.34
N PRO A 131 7.21 -6.10 -4.36
CA PRO A 131 6.72 -7.08 -3.39
C PRO A 131 7.55 -8.37 -3.46
N ASP A 132 7.78 -9.01 -2.33
CA ASP A 132 8.57 -10.24 -2.24
C ASP A 132 7.96 -11.43 -3.00
N TYR A 133 6.68 -11.38 -3.26
CA TYR A 133 5.94 -12.36 -4.06
C TYR A 133 5.84 -12.00 -5.55
N ALA A 134 6.28 -10.81 -5.96
CA ALA A 134 6.15 -10.37 -7.34
C ALA A 134 7.08 -11.16 -8.27
N GLN A 135 6.51 -11.72 -9.31
CA GLN A 135 7.20 -12.40 -10.39
C GLN A 135 7.09 -11.57 -11.67
N ASN A 136 8.10 -11.64 -12.53
CA ASN A 136 8.11 -10.94 -13.82
C ASN A 136 7.83 -9.43 -13.69
N TYR A 137 8.45 -8.80 -12.69
CA TYR A 137 8.29 -7.38 -12.43
C TYR A 137 8.86 -6.55 -13.58
N GLN A 138 8.00 -5.83 -14.27
CA GLN A 138 8.36 -5.01 -15.42
C GLN A 138 8.04 -3.54 -15.15
N VAL A 139 8.88 -2.67 -15.65
CA VAL A 139 8.71 -1.23 -15.61
C VAL A 139 8.78 -0.67 -17.02
N LYS A 140 7.86 0.22 -17.35
CA LYS A 140 7.92 1.05 -18.57
C LYS A 140 7.97 2.52 -18.14
N ALA A 141 8.80 3.28 -18.81
CA ALA A 141 8.85 4.73 -18.66
C ALA A 141 8.49 5.36 -20.02
N ASP A 142 7.48 6.22 -20.04
CA ASP A 142 6.94 6.85 -21.27
C ASP A 142 6.66 5.82 -22.39
N GLY A 143 6.10 4.67 -22.02
CA GLY A 143 5.73 3.58 -22.93
C GLY A 143 6.88 2.64 -23.33
N ASN A 144 8.12 2.94 -23.01
CA ASN A 144 9.28 2.12 -23.32
C ASN A 144 9.69 1.25 -22.12
N ILE A 145 10.14 0.02 -22.38
CA ILE A 145 10.65 -0.87 -21.31
C ILE A 145 11.88 -0.22 -20.69
N TYR A 146 11.85 -0.08 -19.36
CA TYR A 146 12.97 0.43 -18.58
C TYR A 146 13.89 -0.73 -18.19
N GLU A 147 15.05 -0.80 -18.85
CA GLU A 147 15.98 -1.93 -18.72
C GLU A 147 17.05 -1.74 -17.63
N GLU A 148 17.28 -0.50 -17.21
CA GLU A 148 18.27 -0.18 -16.19
C GLU A 148 17.82 -0.66 -14.80
N ASN A 149 18.78 -1.00 -13.95
CA ASN A 149 18.55 -1.39 -12.54
C ASN A 149 17.48 -2.49 -12.38
N LYS A 150 17.54 -3.55 -13.22
CA LYS A 150 16.57 -4.67 -13.19
C LYS A 150 16.49 -5.37 -11.85
N GLU A 151 17.58 -5.41 -11.11
CA GLU A 151 17.62 -6.00 -9.78
C GLU A 151 17.07 -5.02 -8.73
N SER A 152 16.27 -5.54 -7.81
CA SER A 152 15.75 -4.73 -6.71
C SER A 152 16.81 -4.55 -5.62
N GLU A 153 17.03 -3.31 -5.20
CA GLU A 153 17.84 -3.00 -4.03
C GLU A 153 16.93 -2.86 -2.80
N LYS A 154 17.13 -3.71 -1.80
CA LYS A 154 16.34 -3.70 -0.55
C LYS A 154 14.81 -3.71 -0.77
N GLY A 155 14.36 -4.39 -1.84
CA GLY A 155 12.96 -4.51 -2.20
C GLY A 155 12.39 -3.30 -2.96
N TYR A 156 13.25 -2.50 -3.60
CA TYR A 156 12.85 -1.40 -4.48
C TYR A 156 13.58 -1.48 -5.81
N ARG A 157 12.85 -1.21 -6.89
CA ARG A 157 13.40 -0.96 -8.21
C ARG A 157 13.64 0.54 -8.38
N ARG A 158 14.87 0.93 -8.71
CA ARG A 158 15.22 2.31 -9.01
C ARG A 158 14.89 2.66 -10.44
N VAL A 159 14.24 3.79 -10.66
CA VAL A 159 13.96 4.37 -11.98
C VAL A 159 14.38 5.84 -11.95
N HIS A 160 15.42 6.17 -12.71
CA HIS A 160 15.88 7.55 -12.84
C HIS A 160 15.00 8.31 -13.82
N VAL A 161 14.59 9.54 -13.46
CA VAL A 161 13.79 10.43 -14.31
C VAL A 161 14.38 11.83 -14.31
N GLU A 162 14.47 12.44 -15.49
CA GLU A 162 15.05 13.78 -15.71
C GLU A 162 14.01 14.80 -16.21
N LYS A 163 12.79 14.36 -16.42
CA LYS A 163 11.66 15.16 -16.90
C LYS A 163 10.36 14.56 -16.40
N ASP A 164 9.27 15.30 -16.58
CA ASP A 164 7.92 14.79 -16.36
C ASP A 164 7.74 13.47 -17.10
N THR A 165 7.36 12.44 -16.37
CA THR A 165 7.39 11.06 -16.85
C THR A 165 6.18 10.29 -16.34
N LYS A 166 5.66 9.39 -17.19
CA LYS A 166 4.71 8.37 -16.80
C LYS A 166 5.41 7.03 -16.69
N VAL A 167 5.39 6.45 -15.50
CA VAL A 167 5.92 5.11 -15.23
C VAL A 167 4.76 4.13 -15.09
N GLU A 168 4.85 3.00 -15.77
CA GLU A 168 3.88 1.90 -15.69
C GLU A 168 4.59 0.67 -15.17
N VAL A 169 3.98 0.02 -14.20
CA VAL A 169 4.51 -1.19 -13.55
C VAL A 169 3.51 -2.32 -13.68
N SER A 170 4.03 -3.51 -13.99
CA SER A 170 3.25 -4.74 -13.99
C SER A 170 4.06 -5.90 -13.38
N PHE A 171 3.39 -6.80 -12.72
CA PHE A 171 4.00 -8.02 -12.18
C PHE A 171 2.96 -9.14 -12.08
N ALA A 172 3.43 -10.39 -11.99
CA ALA A 172 2.58 -11.53 -11.68
C ALA A 172 2.65 -11.84 -10.18
N ALA A 173 1.53 -12.26 -9.60
CA ALA A 173 1.49 -12.89 -8.29
C ALA A 173 1.30 -14.41 -8.47
N PRO A 174 1.93 -15.25 -7.64
CA PRO A 174 1.63 -16.67 -7.65
C PRO A 174 0.17 -16.92 -7.25
N ALA A 175 -0.44 -17.93 -7.85
CA ALA A 175 -1.79 -18.37 -7.55
C ALA A 175 -1.88 -18.97 -6.14
#